data_1c96bdd167ee77a48a28b53ccb10012d
#
_entry.id   1c96bdd167ee77a48a28b53ccb10012d
#
_cell.length_a   1.000
_cell.length_b   1.000
_cell.length_c   1.000
_cell.angle_alpha   90.00
_cell.angle_beta   90.00
_cell.angle_gamma   90.00
#
_symmetry.space_group_name_H-M   'P 1'
#
loop_
_entity.id
_entity.type
_entity.pdbx_description
1 polymer ?
#
loop_
_entity_poly.entity_id
_entity_poly.type
_entity_poly.pdbx_seq_one_letter_code
_entity_poly.pdbx_strand_id
1 'polypeptide(L)'
;QFTIQQDTIHVNSVIQGGPSEKVGLMAGDRIIEVDDSAFVGKIVTNYESMKRLKGPKGSEVKLGVFRPGEKETLHFTIVRGDIPVKSVDAAYMLNDKFGYIKVNKFGETTYPELLISLAKLNQANCEGVVIDLRGNTGGYMGAAIQMVNEFLPKNRLIVYTQGRKSPRENYTSNGTGSSQKMPIVVLMDEGSASASEIFAGAIQDNDRGTIIGRRSFGKGLVQQPIDFSDGSAIRLTIARYYTPSGRCIQKPYVKGNDANYEMDILTRYEHGEFFSQDSIKQDQSQIFETSLGRPVYGGGGIMPDIFVPQDTTGMTSYYRMAVNRGLTIQFAFQYTDNHRAEMQKYETEESLLQYLKHQNILEQFARFAENKGLKRRNILMYKSQKLFETNLYGNIIYNMLGMEAYIEYLNKSDKTVLKALEVLDKGESFPKAPEPIEPKVSDEGTKKTTAQADSARK
;
A
#
# COMPACT_ATOMS: atom_id res chain seq x y z
N GLN A 1 -7.33 17.64 -5.57
CA GLN A 1 -8.20 16.52 -6.03
C GLN A 1 -9.66 16.95 -5.96
N PHE A 2 -10.48 16.47 -6.91
CA PHE A 2 -11.88 16.86 -6.96
C PHE A 2 -12.78 15.70 -7.40
N THR A 3 -14.07 15.82 -7.10
CA THR A 3 -15.14 14.99 -7.67
C THR A 3 -16.19 15.89 -8.29
N ILE A 4 -16.96 15.35 -9.26
CA ILE A 4 -18.11 16.03 -9.83
C ILE A 4 -19.36 15.51 -9.15
N GLN A 5 -20.10 16.39 -8.49
CA GLN A 5 -21.37 16.08 -7.82
C GLN A 5 -22.40 17.16 -8.17
N GLN A 6 -23.61 16.75 -8.46
CA GLN A 6 -24.70 17.68 -8.83
C GLN A 6 -24.24 18.71 -9.87
N ASP A 7 -23.59 18.21 -10.93
CA ASP A 7 -23.12 19.02 -12.06
C ASP A 7 -22.16 20.18 -11.64
N THR A 8 -21.39 19.98 -10.58
CA THR A 8 -20.44 20.97 -10.03
C THR A 8 -19.14 20.27 -9.59
N ILE A 9 -18.01 20.93 -9.72
CA ILE A 9 -16.71 20.45 -9.22
C ILE A 9 -16.63 20.71 -7.72
N HIS A 10 -16.50 19.66 -6.93
CA HIS A 10 -16.24 19.73 -5.49
C HIS A 10 -14.77 19.39 -5.20
N VAL A 11 -14.08 20.29 -4.52
CA VAL A 11 -12.70 20.08 -4.07
C VAL A 11 -12.69 19.12 -2.88
N ASN A 12 -12.17 17.92 -3.05
CA ASN A 12 -12.09 16.92 -1.98
C ASN A 12 -10.87 17.17 -1.07
N SER A 13 -9.75 17.49 -1.69
CA SER A 13 -8.49 17.79 -0.99
C SER A 13 -7.62 18.71 -1.82
N VAL A 14 -6.80 19.49 -1.15
CA VAL A 14 -5.77 20.34 -1.76
C VAL A 14 -4.41 19.73 -1.45
N ILE A 15 -3.56 19.59 -2.48
CA ILE A 15 -2.24 18.97 -2.31
C ILE A 15 -1.31 19.96 -1.65
N GLN A 16 -0.75 19.58 -0.51
CA GLN A 16 0.19 20.38 0.28
C GLN A 16 1.42 20.76 -0.57
N GLY A 17 1.81 22.04 -0.51
CA GLY A 17 2.89 22.62 -1.31
C GLY A 17 2.49 22.93 -2.75
N GLY A 18 1.27 22.56 -3.17
CA GLY A 18 0.74 22.79 -4.52
C GLY A 18 0.28 24.23 -4.77
N PRO A 19 0.10 24.63 -6.06
CA PRO A 19 -0.39 25.96 -6.42
C PRO A 19 -1.75 26.33 -5.81
N SER A 20 -2.67 25.37 -5.71
CA SER A 20 -4.02 25.60 -5.18
C SER A 20 -4.01 25.92 -3.68
N GLU A 21 -3.12 25.27 -2.91
CA GLU A 21 -2.97 25.57 -1.48
C GLU A 21 -2.45 27.00 -1.26
N LYS A 22 -1.46 27.39 -2.07
CA LYS A 22 -0.83 28.72 -1.93
C LYS A 22 -1.80 29.89 -2.10
N VAL A 23 -2.88 29.71 -2.83
CA VAL A 23 -3.93 30.72 -3.00
C VAL A 23 -5.07 30.59 -2.00
N GLY A 24 -5.04 29.58 -1.11
CA GLY A 24 -6.04 29.38 -0.08
C GLY A 24 -7.29 28.61 -0.53
N LEU A 25 -7.20 27.83 -1.63
CA LEU A 25 -8.27 26.88 -1.98
C LEU A 25 -8.32 25.77 -0.93
N MET A 26 -9.52 25.37 -0.52
CA MET A 26 -9.73 24.42 0.57
C MET A 26 -10.59 23.22 0.14
N ALA A 27 -10.48 22.12 0.89
CA ALA A 27 -11.43 21.02 0.76
C ALA A 27 -12.83 21.50 1.14
N GLY A 28 -13.86 21.08 0.36
CA GLY A 28 -15.24 21.56 0.49
C GLY A 28 -15.58 22.73 -0.44
N ASP A 29 -14.61 23.40 -1.05
CA ASP A 29 -14.86 24.42 -2.07
C ASP A 29 -15.55 23.83 -3.31
N ARG A 30 -16.43 24.62 -3.92
CA ARG A 30 -17.14 24.27 -5.16
C ARG A 30 -16.72 25.24 -6.25
N ILE A 31 -16.05 24.73 -7.28
CA ILE A 31 -15.66 25.56 -8.42
C ILE A 31 -16.89 25.75 -9.30
N ILE A 32 -17.37 26.98 -9.40
CA ILE A 32 -18.55 27.37 -10.15
C ILE A 32 -18.24 28.23 -11.37
N GLU A 33 -17.01 28.79 -11.45
CA GLU A 33 -16.52 29.55 -12.59
C GLU A 33 -15.07 29.15 -12.91
N VAL A 34 -14.73 29.16 -14.19
CA VAL A 34 -13.37 28.97 -14.69
C VAL A 34 -13.10 30.01 -15.77
N ASP A 35 -12.04 30.80 -15.63
CA ASP A 35 -11.64 31.90 -16.53
C ASP A 35 -12.79 32.86 -16.81
N ASP A 36 -13.36 33.41 -15.75
CA ASP A 36 -14.44 34.39 -15.74
C ASP A 36 -15.74 33.88 -16.44
N SER A 37 -15.88 32.58 -16.62
CA SER A 37 -17.06 31.95 -17.25
C SER A 37 -17.69 30.92 -16.31
N ALA A 38 -19.05 30.94 -16.22
CA ALA A 38 -19.79 29.97 -15.44
C ALA A 38 -19.45 28.52 -15.87
N PHE A 39 -19.12 27.67 -14.90
CA PHE A 39 -18.76 26.27 -15.13
C PHE A 39 -19.55 25.36 -14.19
N VAL A 40 -20.85 25.28 -14.45
CA VAL A 40 -21.83 24.47 -13.71
C VAL A 40 -22.80 23.81 -14.69
N GLY A 41 -23.53 22.80 -14.26
CA GLY A 41 -24.51 22.09 -15.06
C GLY A 41 -23.89 20.99 -15.91
N LYS A 42 -24.64 20.51 -16.92
CA LYS A 42 -24.27 19.35 -17.75
C LYS A 42 -22.94 19.46 -18.50
N ILE A 43 -22.37 20.65 -18.61
CA ILE A 43 -21.05 20.89 -19.22
C ILE A 43 -19.93 20.37 -18.35
N VAL A 44 -20.16 20.20 -17.04
CA VAL A 44 -19.15 19.76 -16.07
C VAL A 44 -18.98 18.25 -16.17
N THR A 45 -18.05 17.85 -17.02
CA THR A 45 -17.59 16.46 -17.16
C THR A 45 -16.13 16.36 -16.73
N ASN A 46 -15.64 15.15 -16.44
CA ASN A 46 -14.22 14.96 -16.14
C ASN A 46 -13.31 15.49 -17.25
N TYR A 47 -13.69 15.26 -18.51
CA TYR A 47 -12.93 15.72 -19.68
C TYR A 47 -12.85 17.26 -19.73
N GLU A 48 -14.00 17.95 -19.69
CA GLU A 48 -14.04 19.42 -19.75
C GLU A 48 -13.39 20.07 -18.52
N SER A 49 -13.56 19.47 -17.33
CA SER A 49 -12.89 19.93 -16.10
C SER A 49 -11.37 19.83 -16.23
N MET A 50 -10.86 18.69 -16.70
CA MET A 50 -9.42 18.53 -16.92
C MET A 50 -8.88 19.48 -17.98
N LYS A 51 -9.61 19.68 -19.08
CA LYS A 51 -9.23 20.57 -20.18
C LYS A 51 -9.13 22.04 -19.74
N ARG A 52 -10.04 22.51 -18.89
CA ARG A 52 -10.06 23.90 -18.41
C ARG A 52 -9.10 24.16 -17.24
N LEU A 53 -9.02 23.19 -16.31
CA LEU A 53 -8.19 23.38 -15.11
C LEU A 53 -6.70 23.13 -15.37
N LYS A 54 -6.34 22.15 -16.23
CA LYS A 54 -4.95 21.92 -16.62
C LYS A 54 -4.49 22.89 -17.69
N GLY A 55 -3.18 23.11 -17.75
CA GLY A 55 -2.55 23.94 -18.78
C GLY A 55 -1.04 23.94 -18.60
N PRO A 56 -0.30 24.68 -19.48
CA PRO A 56 1.13 24.79 -19.40
C PRO A 56 1.60 25.35 -18.05
N LYS A 57 2.75 24.87 -17.57
CA LYS A 57 3.39 25.40 -16.35
C LYS A 57 3.63 26.90 -16.53
N GLY A 58 3.33 27.69 -15.49
CA GLY A 58 3.45 29.14 -15.49
C GLY A 58 2.25 29.90 -16.07
N SER A 59 1.29 29.20 -16.75
CA SER A 59 0.03 29.83 -17.15
C SER A 59 -0.92 29.98 -15.96
N GLU A 60 -1.84 30.92 -16.06
CA GLU A 60 -2.84 31.18 -15.02
C GLU A 60 -4.16 30.50 -15.33
N VAL A 61 -4.92 30.22 -14.28
CA VAL A 61 -6.36 29.89 -14.33
C VAL A 61 -7.06 30.65 -13.22
N LYS A 62 -8.16 31.30 -13.56
CA LYS A 62 -9.03 32.01 -12.60
C LYS A 62 -10.18 31.10 -12.19
N LEU A 63 -10.46 31.00 -10.92
CA LEU A 63 -11.56 30.21 -10.39
C LEU A 63 -12.52 31.10 -9.59
N GLY A 64 -13.82 31.01 -9.90
CA GLY A 64 -14.89 31.46 -9.02
C GLY A 64 -15.34 30.27 -8.15
N VAL A 65 -15.32 30.44 -6.87
CA VAL A 65 -15.53 29.38 -5.89
C VAL A 65 -16.64 29.73 -4.91
N PHE A 66 -17.61 28.85 -4.81
CA PHE A 66 -18.57 28.89 -3.70
C PHE A 66 -17.98 28.09 -2.52
N ARG A 67 -17.84 28.73 -1.37
CA ARG A 67 -17.42 28.11 -0.11
C ARG A 67 -18.59 28.12 0.88
N PRO A 68 -18.99 26.95 1.43
CA PRO A 68 -20.03 26.90 2.45
C PRO A 68 -19.67 27.81 3.65
N GLY A 69 -20.60 28.68 4.02
CA GLY A 69 -20.39 29.68 5.10
C GLY A 69 -19.99 31.09 4.63
N GLU A 70 -19.49 31.22 3.39
CA GLU A 70 -19.22 32.53 2.78
C GLU A 70 -20.44 33.03 2.03
N LYS A 71 -20.68 34.34 2.05
CA LYS A 71 -21.82 34.97 1.40
C LYS A 71 -21.59 35.27 -0.08
N GLU A 72 -20.34 35.50 -0.44
CA GLU A 72 -19.94 35.90 -1.78
C GLU A 72 -19.07 34.81 -2.45
N THR A 73 -19.05 34.82 -3.77
CA THR A 73 -18.14 33.97 -4.55
C THR A 73 -16.70 34.43 -4.33
N LEU A 74 -15.85 33.50 -3.90
CA LEU A 74 -14.41 33.75 -3.73
C LEU A 74 -13.72 33.60 -5.09
N HIS A 75 -12.79 34.51 -5.40
CA HIS A 75 -12.02 34.47 -6.65
C HIS A 75 -10.56 34.15 -6.37
N PHE A 76 -10.03 33.12 -7.02
CA PHE A 76 -8.64 32.69 -6.92
C PHE A 76 -7.98 32.70 -8.28
N THR A 77 -6.81 33.29 -8.39
CA THR A 77 -5.93 33.15 -9.57
C THR A 77 -4.82 32.17 -9.23
N ILE A 78 -4.80 31.03 -9.91
CA ILE A 78 -3.82 29.96 -9.69
C ILE A 78 -2.81 29.98 -10.82
N VAL A 79 -1.53 30.20 -10.50
CA VAL A 79 -0.43 29.99 -11.45
C VAL A 79 -0.13 28.48 -11.50
N ARG A 80 -0.37 27.88 -12.67
CA ARG A 80 -0.15 26.44 -12.85
C ARG A 80 1.30 26.07 -12.66
N GLY A 81 1.58 25.05 -11.90
CA GLY A 81 2.92 24.61 -11.54
C GLY A 81 2.97 23.11 -11.34
N ASP A 82 4.16 22.63 -10.98
CA ASP A 82 4.33 21.23 -10.63
C ASP A 82 3.51 20.92 -9.38
N ILE A 83 2.81 19.81 -9.42
CA ILE A 83 2.07 19.30 -8.26
C ILE A 83 2.99 18.31 -7.56
N PRO A 84 3.44 18.60 -6.32
CA PRO A 84 4.26 17.64 -5.58
C PRO A 84 3.46 16.36 -5.33
N VAL A 85 3.94 15.25 -5.85
CA VAL A 85 3.31 13.95 -5.65
C VAL A 85 4.14 13.19 -4.63
N LYS A 86 3.74 13.27 -3.35
CA LYS A 86 4.43 12.58 -2.26
C LYS A 86 4.49 11.08 -2.52
N SER A 87 5.58 10.49 -2.11
CA SER A 87 5.81 9.03 -2.10
C SER A 87 5.48 8.40 -0.75
N VAL A 88 5.56 9.19 0.32
CA VAL A 88 5.20 8.79 1.68
C VAL A 88 3.88 9.45 2.06
N ASP A 89 2.86 8.63 2.31
CA ASP A 89 1.52 9.10 2.66
C ASP A 89 1.35 9.38 4.16
N ALA A 90 2.10 8.66 5.00
CA ALA A 90 2.03 8.79 6.46
C ALA A 90 3.36 8.39 7.11
N ALA A 91 3.72 9.10 8.19
CA ALA A 91 4.85 8.76 9.06
C ALA A 91 4.55 9.21 10.49
N TYR A 92 4.25 8.27 11.39
CA TYR A 92 3.86 8.55 12.77
C TYR A 92 4.21 7.38 13.71
N MET A 93 4.13 7.60 15.02
CA MET A 93 4.34 6.56 16.03
C MET A 93 3.08 5.71 16.21
N LEU A 94 3.18 4.37 16.01
CA LEU A 94 2.08 3.43 16.25
C LEU A 94 1.77 3.29 17.76
N ASN A 95 2.81 3.39 18.58
CA ASN A 95 2.78 3.40 20.04
C ASN A 95 4.02 4.15 20.57
N ASP A 96 4.30 4.09 21.86
CA ASP A 96 5.42 4.81 22.48
C ASP A 96 6.81 4.37 21.98
N LYS A 97 6.92 3.22 21.27
CA LYS A 97 8.19 2.62 20.86
C LYS A 97 8.37 2.49 19.36
N PHE A 98 7.31 2.21 18.61
CA PHE A 98 7.42 1.79 17.23
C PHE A 98 6.77 2.77 16.28
N GLY A 99 7.48 3.07 15.18
CA GLY A 99 7.02 3.96 14.14
C GLY A 99 6.43 3.21 12.94
N TYR A 100 5.69 3.94 12.13
CA TYR A 100 5.06 3.48 10.89
C TYR A 100 5.33 4.46 9.77
N ILE A 101 5.68 3.94 8.59
CA ILE A 101 5.87 4.71 7.37
C ILE A 101 5.11 4.03 6.23
N LYS A 102 4.14 4.73 5.63
CA LYS A 102 3.42 4.29 4.44
C LYS A 102 4.09 4.83 3.18
N VAL A 103 4.64 3.94 2.36
CA VAL A 103 5.23 4.30 1.06
C VAL A 103 4.28 3.84 -0.04
N ASN A 104 3.67 4.77 -0.78
CA ASN A 104 2.65 4.46 -1.80
C ASN A 104 3.24 4.22 -3.20
N LYS A 105 4.45 4.72 -3.47
CA LYS A 105 5.16 4.54 -4.74
C LYS A 105 6.66 4.77 -4.57
N PHE A 106 7.43 4.38 -5.58
CA PHE A 106 8.85 4.69 -5.69
C PHE A 106 9.09 5.76 -6.76
N GLY A 107 9.23 7.01 -6.35
CA GLY A 107 9.54 8.17 -7.17
C GLY A 107 10.92 8.74 -6.84
N GLU A 108 11.30 9.84 -7.48
CA GLU A 108 12.57 10.53 -7.24
C GLU A 108 12.68 11.07 -5.81
N THR A 109 11.54 11.46 -5.22
CA THR A 109 11.48 12.05 -3.88
C THR A 109 11.35 11.00 -2.77
N THR A 110 11.22 9.71 -3.08
CA THR A 110 10.92 8.66 -2.08
C THR A 110 12.00 8.54 -1.01
N TYR A 111 13.27 8.52 -1.41
CA TYR A 111 14.35 8.39 -0.43
C TYR A 111 14.51 9.64 0.46
N PRO A 112 14.52 10.88 -0.05
CA PRO A 112 14.44 12.07 0.79
C PRO A 112 13.24 12.09 1.75
N GLU A 113 12.05 11.69 1.29
CA GLU A 113 10.85 11.63 2.14
C GLU A 113 10.96 10.55 3.22
N LEU A 114 11.58 9.39 2.91
CA LEU A 114 11.89 8.37 3.90
C LEU A 114 12.83 8.90 4.98
N LEU A 115 13.91 9.62 4.61
CA LEU A 115 14.85 10.19 5.57
C LEU A 115 14.20 11.21 6.50
N ILE A 116 13.33 12.07 5.96
CA ILE A 116 12.53 13.02 6.75
C ILE A 116 11.63 12.26 7.73
N SER A 117 10.97 11.19 7.26
CA SER A 117 10.09 10.36 8.07
C SER A 117 10.85 9.66 9.20
N LEU A 118 12.00 9.06 8.90
CA LEU A 118 12.85 8.42 9.91
C LEU A 118 13.38 9.44 10.93
N ALA A 119 13.76 10.65 10.48
CA ALA A 119 14.18 11.71 11.39
C ALA A 119 13.04 12.15 12.33
N LYS A 120 11.80 12.30 11.81
CA LYS A 120 10.60 12.57 12.63
C LYS A 120 10.39 11.50 13.69
N LEU A 121 10.47 10.22 13.31
CA LEU A 121 10.30 9.10 14.24
C LEU A 121 11.44 9.02 15.27
N ASN A 122 12.67 9.25 14.85
CA ASN A 122 13.82 9.26 15.77
C ASN A 122 13.72 10.37 16.83
N GLN A 123 13.17 11.53 16.49
CA GLN A 123 12.88 12.61 17.46
C GLN A 123 11.84 12.18 18.51
N ALA A 124 10.97 11.23 18.17
CA ALA A 124 10.02 10.62 19.08
C ALA A 124 10.54 9.35 19.78
N ASN A 125 11.87 9.12 19.76
CA ASN A 125 12.55 7.96 20.37
C ASN A 125 12.08 6.60 19.79
N CYS A 126 11.87 6.52 18.49
CA CYS A 126 11.47 5.31 17.81
C CYS A 126 12.53 4.20 17.93
N GLU A 127 12.14 3.05 18.45
CA GLU A 127 13.01 1.86 18.65
C GLU A 127 12.97 0.88 17.48
N GLY A 128 11.96 0.94 16.61
CA GLY A 128 11.77 0.09 15.44
C GLY A 128 10.68 0.59 14.51
N VAL A 129 10.70 0.19 13.24
CA VAL A 129 9.83 0.77 12.22
C VAL A 129 9.10 -0.30 11.40
N VAL A 130 7.84 -0.01 11.10
CA VAL A 130 7.03 -0.74 10.11
C VAL A 130 7.03 0.06 8.80
N ILE A 131 7.55 -0.53 7.72
CA ILE A 131 7.48 0.02 6.36
C ILE A 131 6.34 -0.66 5.61
N ASP A 132 5.28 0.07 5.33
CA ASP A 132 4.10 -0.47 4.65
C ASP A 132 4.17 -0.21 3.14
N LEU A 133 4.34 -1.29 2.37
CA LEU A 133 4.35 -1.31 0.90
C LEU A 133 3.08 -1.94 0.32
N ARG A 134 2.05 -2.21 1.11
CA ARG A 134 0.78 -2.76 0.61
C ARG A 134 0.16 -1.80 -0.41
N GLY A 135 -0.33 -2.35 -1.54
CA GLY A 135 -0.88 -1.57 -2.66
C GLY A 135 0.14 -0.75 -3.45
N ASN A 136 1.44 -0.80 -3.11
CA ASN A 136 2.48 -0.06 -3.82
C ASN A 136 2.95 -0.83 -5.06
N THR A 137 2.57 -0.38 -6.24
CA THR A 137 2.89 -1.02 -7.53
C THR A 137 4.34 -0.83 -8.00
N GLY A 138 5.18 -0.19 -7.17
CA GLY A 138 6.60 0.04 -7.45
C GLY A 138 6.89 1.43 -8.00
N GLY A 139 7.84 1.49 -8.92
CA GLY A 139 8.33 2.73 -9.53
C GLY A 139 9.81 2.64 -9.89
N TYR A 140 10.61 3.66 -9.57
CA TYR A 140 12.02 3.70 -9.88
C TYR A 140 12.85 2.73 -9.04
N MET A 141 13.61 1.86 -9.72
CA MET A 141 14.52 0.90 -9.08
C MET A 141 15.57 1.62 -8.22
N GLY A 142 16.11 2.75 -8.70
CA GLY A 142 17.10 3.54 -7.94
C GLY A 142 16.58 4.02 -6.58
N ALA A 143 15.31 4.40 -6.49
CA ALA A 143 14.70 4.79 -5.22
C ALA A 143 14.61 3.60 -4.24
N ALA A 144 14.25 2.41 -4.73
CA ALA A 144 14.23 1.20 -3.90
C ALA A 144 15.64 0.83 -3.40
N ILE A 145 16.65 0.92 -4.27
CA ILE A 145 18.05 0.68 -3.91
C ILE A 145 18.51 1.64 -2.81
N GLN A 146 18.21 2.94 -2.93
CA GLN A 146 18.54 3.93 -1.93
C GLN A 146 17.84 3.66 -0.59
N MET A 147 16.55 3.31 -0.62
CA MET A 147 15.83 2.94 0.59
C MET A 147 16.40 1.70 1.28
N VAL A 148 16.74 0.64 0.51
CA VAL A 148 17.38 -0.57 1.06
C VAL A 148 18.73 -0.23 1.68
N ASN A 149 19.51 0.63 1.02
CA ASN A 149 20.83 1.04 1.49
C ASN A 149 20.78 1.72 2.87
N GLU A 150 19.67 2.35 3.23
CA GLU A 150 19.45 2.93 4.56
C GLU A 150 19.49 1.88 5.68
N PHE A 151 19.10 0.64 5.38
CA PHE A 151 18.94 -0.44 6.37
C PHE A 151 20.03 -1.51 6.30
N LEU A 152 20.82 -1.60 5.21
CA LEU A 152 21.82 -2.66 5.04
C LEU A 152 23.24 -2.18 5.40
N PRO A 153 24.06 -3.03 6.06
CA PRO A 153 25.46 -2.76 6.22
C PRO A 153 26.19 -2.80 4.85
N LYS A 154 27.42 -2.28 4.81
CA LYS A 154 28.23 -2.20 3.58
C LYS A 154 28.44 -3.57 2.90
N ASN A 155 28.50 -3.56 1.57
CA ASN A 155 28.81 -4.71 0.72
C ASN A 155 27.77 -5.84 0.72
N ARG A 156 26.51 -5.56 1.11
CA ARG A 156 25.42 -6.51 0.93
C ARG A 156 24.80 -6.34 -0.45
N LEU A 157 24.53 -7.45 -1.15
CA LEU A 157 23.81 -7.41 -2.41
C LEU A 157 22.36 -6.97 -2.16
N ILE A 158 21.89 -5.98 -2.92
CA ILE A 158 20.51 -5.48 -2.87
C ILE A 158 19.68 -6.17 -3.95
N VAL A 159 20.17 -6.11 -5.17
CA VAL A 159 19.52 -6.67 -6.37
C VAL A 159 20.57 -6.81 -7.46
N TYR A 160 20.39 -7.74 -8.39
CA TYR A 160 21.11 -7.67 -9.65
C TYR A 160 20.15 -7.78 -10.83
N THR A 161 20.55 -7.21 -11.96
CA THR A 161 19.81 -7.28 -13.21
C THR A 161 20.58 -8.11 -14.23
N GLN A 162 19.87 -8.87 -15.06
CA GLN A 162 20.46 -9.65 -16.14
C GLN A 162 19.45 -9.88 -17.24
N GLY A 163 19.88 -9.74 -18.49
CA GLY A 163 19.07 -9.98 -19.68
C GLY A 163 19.89 -10.60 -20.82
N ARG A 164 19.20 -10.98 -21.89
CA ARG A 164 19.86 -11.62 -23.04
C ARG A 164 20.99 -10.78 -23.66
N LYS A 165 20.80 -9.45 -23.71
CA LYS A 165 21.77 -8.47 -24.22
C LYS A 165 22.24 -7.48 -23.15
N SER A 166 21.79 -7.65 -21.92
CA SER A 166 22.17 -6.85 -20.75
C SER A 166 22.99 -7.74 -19.82
N PRO A 167 24.30 -7.55 -19.70
CA PRO A 167 25.13 -8.34 -18.80
C PRO A 167 24.67 -8.18 -17.36
N ARG A 168 25.06 -9.09 -16.49
CA ARG A 168 24.76 -9.02 -15.07
C ARG A 168 25.36 -7.74 -14.46
N GLU A 169 24.51 -6.96 -13.82
CA GLU A 169 24.88 -5.77 -13.07
C GLU A 169 24.41 -5.91 -11.62
N ASN A 170 25.34 -5.83 -10.66
CA ASN A 170 25.06 -5.97 -9.25
C ASN A 170 24.96 -4.60 -8.59
N TYR A 171 23.92 -4.44 -7.75
CA TYR A 171 23.72 -3.26 -6.91
C TYR A 171 23.93 -3.68 -5.45
N THR A 172 24.91 -3.09 -4.81
CA THR A 172 25.31 -3.42 -3.44
C THR A 172 25.18 -2.21 -2.52
N SER A 173 24.94 -2.45 -1.25
CA SER A 173 24.86 -1.40 -0.24
C SER A 173 26.24 -0.78 0.03
N ASN A 174 26.25 0.54 0.26
CA ASN A 174 27.46 1.30 0.57
C ASN A 174 27.72 1.45 2.08
N GLY A 175 26.74 1.11 2.92
CA GLY A 175 26.83 1.16 4.37
C GLY A 175 26.77 2.57 4.97
N THR A 176 26.25 3.55 4.23
CA THR A 176 26.11 4.93 4.74
C THR A 176 24.80 5.20 5.47
N GLY A 177 23.83 4.25 5.41
CA GLY A 177 22.53 4.38 6.08
C GLY A 177 22.65 4.46 7.60
N SER A 178 21.79 5.24 8.22
CA SER A 178 21.77 5.47 9.68
C SER A 178 20.92 4.42 10.43
N SER A 179 20.04 3.71 9.71
CA SER A 179 19.04 2.80 10.29
C SER A 179 19.44 1.32 10.22
N GLN A 180 20.75 1.02 10.05
CA GLN A 180 21.25 -0.35 9.84
C GLN A 180 20.94 -1.31 11.00
N LYS A 181 20.78 -0.81 12.22
CA LYS A 181 20.50 -1.62 13.43
C LYS A 181 19.04 -1.52 13.89
N MET A 182 18.25 -0.61 13.30
CA MET A 182 16.87 -0.40 13.69
C MET A 182 16.03 -1.65 13.34
N PRO A 183 15.28 -2.23 14.28
CA PRO A 183 14.30 -3.27 14.00
C PRO A 183 13.35 -2.84 12.88
N ILE A 184 13.19 -3.66 11.84
CA ILE A 184 12.34 -3.36 10.68
C ILE A 184 11.40 -4.52 10.37
N VAL A 185 10.13 -4.18 10.14
CA VAL A 185 9.11 -5.07 9.59
C VAL A 185 8.59 -4.43 8.29
N VAL A 186 8.43 -5.23 7.25
CA VAL A 186 7.89 -4.78 5.96
C VAL A 186 6.54 -5.41 5.71
N LEU A 187 5.52 -4.60 5.42
CA LEU A 187 4.19 -5.09 5.07
C LEU A 187 4.03 -5.16 3.56
N MET A 188 3.50 -6.26 3.07
CA MET A 188 3.20 -6.49 1.65
C MET A 188 1.83 -7.12 1.44
N ASP A 189 1.31 -6.93 0.23
CA ASP A 189 0.13 -7.62 -0.26
C ASP A 189 0.23 -7.90 -1.77
N GLU A 190 -0.80 -8.46 -2.36
CA GLU A 190 -0.91 -8.78 -3.79
C GLU A 190 -0.79 -7.57 -4.72
N GLY A 191 -0.97 -6.34 -4.21
CA GLY A 191 -0.76 -5.08 -4.92
C GLY A 191 0.69 -4.59 -4.88
N SER A 192 1.52 -5.16 -4.01
CA SER A 192 2.95 -4.80 -3.91
C SER A 192 3.73 -5.38 -5.08
N ALA A 193 4.35 -4.53 -5.91
CA ALA A 193 4.98 -4.98 -7.15
C ALA A 193 6.31 -4.26 -7.44
N SER A 194 7.16 -4.87 -8.30
CA SER A 194 8.33 -4.22 -8.91
C SER A 194 9.33 -3.69 -7.86
N ALA A 195 9.54 -2.36 -7.77
CA ALA A 195 10.45 -1.73 -6.79
C ALA A 195 10.12 -2.08 -5.34
N SER A 196 8.83 -2.29 -5.00
CA SER A 196 8.41 -2.79 -3.69
C SER A 196 8.96 -4.20 -3.43
N GLU A 197 8.99 -5.03 -4.45
CA GLU A 197 9.51 -6.39 -4.37
C GLU A 197 11.04 -6.42 -4.32
N ILE A 198 11.71 -5.44 -4.92
CA ILE A 198 13.16 -5.24 -4.77
C ILE A 198 13.49 -4.90 -3.31
N PHE A 199 12.74 -3.94 -2.72
CA PHE A 199 12.95 -3.56 -1.32
C PHE A 199 12.72 -4.74 -0.38
N ALA A 200 11.56 -5.39 -0.46
CA ALA A 200 11.21 -6.49 0.43
C ALA A 200 12.10 -7.72 0.22
N GLY A 201 12.42 -8.06 -1.03
CA GLY A 201 13.32 -9.18 -1.35
C GLY A 201 14.75 -8.95 -0.85
N ALA A 202 15.25 -7.71 -0.93
CA ALA A 202 16.56 -7.37 -0.36
C ALA A 202 16.57 -7.48 1.16
N ILE A 203 15.53 -7.00 1.86
CA ILE A 203 15.40 -7.11 3.33
C ILE A 203 15.27 -8.58 3.74
N GLN A 204 14.44 -9.37 3.04
CA GLN A 204 14.20 -10.78 3.35
C GLN A 204 15.44 -11.64 3.13
N ASP A 205 16.07 -11.54 1.95
CA ASP A 205 17.16 -12.43 1.55
C ASP A 205 18.48 -12.11 2.28
N ASN A 206 18.65 -10.89 2.79
CA ASN A 206 19.73 -10.52 3.70
C ASN A 206 19.40 -10.80 5.17
N ASP A 207 18.27 -11.39 5.49
CA ASP A 207 17.77 -11.63 6.86
C ASP A 207 17.80 -10.37 7.73
N ARG A 208 17.55 -9.21 7.11
CA ARG A 208 17.63 -7.91 7.78
C ARG A 208 16.36 -7.53 8.51
N GLY A 209 15.22 -8.10 8.11
CA GLY A 209 13.92 -7.83 8.68
C GLY A 209 12.88 -8.86 8.26
N THR A 210 11.71 -8.79 8.88
CA THR A 210 10.60 -9.74 8.69
C THR A 210 9.55 -9.15 7.72
N ILE A 211 9.14 -9.95 6.75
CA ILE A 211 8.08 -9.59 5.80
C ILE A 211 6.76 -10.16 6.29
N ILE A 212 5.73 -9.31 6.43
CA ILE A 212 4.42 -9.71 6.94
C ILE A 212 3.31 -9.33 5.95
N GLY A 213 2.33 -10.20 5.81
CA GLY A 213 1.13 -9.96 5.00
C GLY A 213 0.82 -11.05 4.01
N ARG A 214 0.71 -10.75 2.72
CA ARG A 214 0.39 -11.70 1.66
C ARG A 214 1.42 -11.65 0.53
N ARG A 215 1.44 -12.70 -0.29
CA ARG A 215 2.34 -12.82 -1.43
C ARG A 215 2.17 -11.64 -2.38
N SER A 216 3.28 -11.07 -2.80
CA SER A 216 3.31 -9.92 -3.72
C SER A 216 2.89 -10.27 -5.15
N PHE A 217 2.91 -9.30 -6.04
CA PHE A 217 2.42 -9.41 -7.42
C PHE A 217 3.28 -10.34 -8.29
N GLY A 218 4.60 -10.28 -8.18
CA GLY A 218 5.52 -11.05 -9.02
C GLY A 218 5.92 -10.34 -10.32
N LYS A 219 6.33 -9.06 -10.27
CA LYS A 219 6.86 -8.32 -11.42
C LYS A 219 8.37 -8.14 -11.31
N GLY A 220 9.13 -9.05 -11.90
CA GLY A 220 10.61 -9.08 -11.89
C GLY A 220 11.25 -8.58 -13.19
N LEU A 221 10.66 -7.60 -13.87
CA LEU A 221 11.09 -7.09 -15.17
C LEU A 221 11.72 -5.70 -15.07
N VAL A 222 12.86 -5.52 -15.74
CA VAL A 222 13.49 -4.21 -15.95
C VAL A 222 13.04 -3.67 -17.30
N GLN A 223 12.40 -2.51 -17.27
CA GLN A 223 11.88 -1.83 -18.45
C GLN A 223 12.62 -0.52 -18.67
N GLN A 224 12.99 -0.23 -19.90
CA GLN A 224 13.64 1.01 -20.31
C GLN A 224 12.73 1.77 -21.28
N PRO A 225 12.46 3.07 -21.04
CA PRO A 225 11.82 3.92 -22.04
C PRO A 225 12.82 4.21 -23.17
N ILE A 226 12.30 4.26 -24.39
CA ILE A 226 13.03 4.68 -25.59
C ILE A 226 12.19 5.75 -26.24
N ASP A 227 12.71 6.99 -26.19
CA ASP A 227 12.01 8.15 -26.74
C ASP A 227 12.25 8.25 -28.24
N PHE A 228 11.23 8.68 -28.99
CA PHE A 228 11.30 8.96 -30.42
C PHE A 228 11.33 10.48 -30.67
N SER A 229 11.79 10.87 -31.85
CA SER A 229 11.93 12.28 -32.26
C SER A 229 10.62 13.04 -32.37
N ASP A 230 9.49 12.32 -32.50
CA ASP A 230 8.14 12.89 -32.57
C ASP A 230 7.51 13.13 -31.18
N GLY A 231 8.26 12.83 -30.09
CA GLY A 231 7.79 12.94 -28.70
C GLY A 231 7.00 11.72 -28.20
N SER A 232 6.83 10.69 -29.04
CA SER A 232 6.31 9.39 -28.60
C SER A 232 7.43 8.57 -27.95
N ALA A 233 7.06 7.52 -27.18
CA ALA A 233 8.03 6.63 -26.56
C ALA A 233 7.49 5.20 -26.49
N ILE A 234 8.40 4.21 -26.52
CA ILE A 234 8.08 2.84 -26.17
C ILE A 234 8.76 2.46 -24.85
N ARG A 235 8.17 1.52 -24.13
CA ARG A 235 8.78 0.93 -22.93
C ARG A 235 9.10 -0.52 -23.23
N LEU A 236 10.40 -0.85 -23.30
CA LEU A 236 10.90 -2.17 -23.66
C LEU A 236 11.44 -2.89 -22.43
N THR A 237 11.05 -4.16 -22.26
CA THR A 237 11.68 -5.05 -21.28
C THR A 237 13.06 -5.48 -21.80
N ILE A 238 14.13 -5.16 -21.07
CA ILE A 238 15.52 -5.42 -21.44
C ILE A 238 16.19 -6.47 -20.56
N ALA A 239 15.72 -6.66 -19.32
CA ALA A 239 16.31 -7.57 -18.35
C ALA A 239 15.26 -8.05 -17.34
N ARG A 240 15.65 -9.05 -16.56
CA ARG A 240 15.00 -9.42 -15.30
C ARG A 240 15.85 -8.93 -14.13
N TYR A 241 15.23 -8.72 -12.98
CA TYR A 241 15.97 -8.54 -11.74
C TYR A 241 15.83 -9.77 -10.83
N TYR A 242 16.85 -9.92 -10.02
CA TYR A 242 17.03 -11.06 -9.11
C TYR A 242 17.36 -10.53 -7.73
N THR A 243 16.79 -11.14 -6.71
CA THR A 243 17.05 -10.80 -5.32
C THR A 243 18.43 -11.32 -4.86
N PRO A 244 18.91 -10.97 -3.66
CA PRO A 244 20.22 -11.43 -3.18
C PRO A 244 20.42 -12.94 -3.15
N SER A 245 19.38 -13.72 -2.89
CA SER A 245 19.44 -15.20 -2.96
C SER A 245 19.60 -15.76 -4.37
N GLY A 246 19.45 -14.93 -5.40
CA GLY A 246 19.53 -15.34 -6.81
C GLY A 246 18.21 -15.72 -7.44
N ARG A 247 17.09 -15.66 -6.70
CA ARG A 247 15.76 -15.96 -7.24
C ARG A 247 15.24 -14.83 -8.12
N CYS A 248 14.62 -15.21 -9.24
CA CYS A 248 13.79 -14.33 -10.05
C CYS A 248 12.35 -14.42 -9.54
N ILE A 249 11.77 -13.30 -9.14
CA ILE A 249 10.42 -13.27 -8.61
C ILE A 249 9.34 -13.10 -9.67
N GLN A 250 9.73 -12.99 -10.95
CA GLN A 250 8.80 -12.81 -12.06
C GLN A 250 7.84 -13.99 -12.16
N LYS A 251 6.54 -13.71 -12.06
CA LYS A 251 5.50 -14.72 -12.26
C LYS A 251 5.50 -15.25 -13.70
N PRO A 252 5.02 -16.46 -13.95
CA PRO A 252 5.02 -17.06 -15.29
C PRO A 252 4.36 -16.17 -16.34
N TYR A 253 4.99 -16.06 -17.50
CA TYR A 253 4.49 -15.37 -18.67
C TYR A 253 4.63 -16.26 -19.90
N VAL A 254 3.55 -16.48 -20.61
CA VAL A 254 3.53 -17.22 -21.86
C VAL A 254 3.23 -16.24 -22.98
N LYS A 255 4.14 -16.13 -23.96
CA LYS A 255 3.97 -15.24 -25.11
C LYS A 255 2.66 -15.54 -25.85
N GLY A 256 1.86 -14.52 -26.10
CA GLY A 256 0.56 -14.63 -26.76
C GLY A 256 -0.59 -15.01 -25.82
N ASN A 257 -0.35 -15.10 -24.51
CA ASN A 257 -1.37 -15.36 -23.50
C ASN A 257 -1.37 -14.27 -22.41
N ASP A 258 -1.53 -13.01 -22.82
CA ASP A 258 -1.49 -11.87 -21.92
C ASP A 258 -2.67 -11.89 -20.94
N ALA A 259 -3.82 -12.44 -21.36
CA ALA A 259 -5.02 -12.56 -20.53
C ALA A 259 -4.76 -13.35 -19.24
N ASN A 260 -4.04 -14.46 -19.30
CA ASN A 260 -3.70 -15.25 -18.12
C ASN A 260 -2.77 -14.50 -17.16
N TYR A 261 -1.87 -13.66 -17.69
CA TYR A 261 -1.00 -12.85 -16.87
C TYR A 261 -1.77 -11.76 -16.08
N GLU A 262 -2.75 -11.13 -16.72
CA GLU A 262 -3.61 -10.11 -16.10
C GLU A 262 -4.58 -10.73 -15.09
N MET A 263 -5.13 -11.91 -15.41
CA MET A 263 -6.09 -12.63 -14.57
C MET A 263 -5.45 -13.36 -13.38
N ASP A 264 -4.13 -13.42 -13.27
CA ASP A 264 -3.42 -14.15 -12.21
C ASP A 264 -3.91 -13.79 -10.80
N ILE A 265 -4.06 -12.51 -10.49
CA ILE A 265 -4.56 -12.06 -9.17
C ILE A 265 -5.98 -12.57 -8.89
N LEU A 266 -6.85 -12.55 -9.90
CA LEU A 266 -8.20 -13.08 -9.75
C LEU A 266 -8.17 -14.61 -9.53
N THR A 267 -7.35 -15.32 -10.28
CA THR A 267 -7.14 -16.76 -10.12
C THR A 267 -6.63 -17.11 -8.72
N ARG A 268 -5.66 -16.34 -8.20
CA ARG A 268 -5.15 -16.48 -6.82
C ARG A 268 -6.24 -16.25 -5.78
N TYR A 269 -7.09 -15.23 -6.00
CA TYR A 269 -8.23 -14.94 -5.13
C TYR A 269 -9.25 -16.10 -5.14
N GLU A 270 -9.62 -16.60 -6.32
CA GLU A 270 -10.57 -17.72 -6.49
C GLU A 270 -10.07 -19.02 -5.87
N HIS A 271 -8.76 -19.27 -5.91
CA HIS A 271 -8.13 -20.41 -5.26
C HIS A 271 -7.97 -20.26 -3.74
N GLY A 272 -8.39 -19.13 -3.16
CA GLY A 272 -8.36 -18.92 -1.71
C GLY A 272 -7.00 -18.46 -1.16
N GLU A 273 -6.03 -18.09 -2.00
CA GLU A 273 -4.68 -17.71 -1.57
C GLU A 273 -4.68 -16.50 -0.63
N PHE A 274 -5.65 -15.60 -0.76
CA PHE A 274 -5.73 -14.42 0.10
C PHE A 274 -6.26 -14.72 1.50
N PHE A 275 -6.82 -15.90 1.69
CA PHE A 275 -7.50 -16.31 2.92
C PHE A 275 -6.79 -17.41 3.69
N SER A 276 -5.96 -18.23 3.02
CA SER A 276 -5.25 -19.34 3.62
C SER A 276 -3.84 -19.51 3.03
N GLN A 277 -2.87 -19.67 3.91
CA GLN A 277 -1.48 -19.97 3.53
C GLN A 277 -1.38 -21.32 2.80
N ASP A 278 -2.19 -22.31 3.17
CA ASP A 278 -2.19 -23.64 2.56
C ASP A 278 -2.68 -23.64 1.10
N SER A 279 -3.38 -22.57 0.69
CA SER A 279 -3.84 -22.40 -0.69
C SER A 279 -2.76 -21.86 -1.62
N ILE A 280 -1.59 -21.46 -1.09
CA ILE A 280 -0.50 -20.88 -1.85
C ILE A 280 0.30 -22.00 -2.53
N LYS A 281 0.28 -22.01 -3.85
CA LYS A 281 1.11 -22.93 -4.65
C LYS A 281 2.50 -22.36 -4.80
N GLN A 282 3.49 -23.10 -4.29
CA GLN A 282 4.90 -22.78 -4.43
C GLN A 282 5.56 -23.73 -5.44
N ASP A 283 6.41 -23.20 -6.30
CA ASP A 283 7.21 -24.01 -7.21
C ASP A 283 8.43 -24.58 -6.48
N GLN A 284 8.33 -25.85 -6.09
CA GLN A 284 9.39 -26.55 -5.36
C GLN A 284 10.69 -26.73 -6.19
N SER A 285 10.65 -26.50 -7.51
CA SER A 285 11.86 -26.49 -8.33
C SER A 285 12.65 -25.19 -8.25
N GLN A 286 12.09 -24.13 -7.64
CA GLN A 286 12.69 -22.82 -7.52
C GLN A 286 12.88 -22.42 -6.05
N ILE A 287 13.52 -23.30 -5.29
CA ILE A 287 13.92 -23.03 -3.89
C ILE A 287 15.30 -22.40 -3.87
N PHE A 288 15.43 -21.33 -3.11
CA PHE A 288 16.68 -20.60 -2.84
C PHE A 288 16.81 -20.41 -1.33
N GLU A 289 17.97 -19.94 -0.90
CA GLU A 289 18.25 -19.73 0.52
C GLU A 289 18.63 -18.26 0.80
N THR A 290 18.15 -17.74 1.92
CA THR A 290 18.60 -16.45 2.44
C THR A 290 20.03 -16.52 3.00
N SER A 291 20.57 -15.40 3.45
CA SER A 291 21.91 -15.37 4.08
C SER A 291 22.06 -16.29 5.30
N LEU A 292 20.97 -16.59 6.02
CA LEU A 292 20.92 -17.51 7.15
C LEU A 292 20.47 -18.93 6.79
N GLY A 293 20.28 -19.24 5.51
CA GLY A 293 19.84 -20.56 5.05
C GLY A 293 18.32 -20.81 5.16
N ARG A 294 17.51 -19.76 5.31
CA ARG A 294 16.05 -19.90 5.30
C ARG A 294 15.55 -20.13 3.86
N PRO A 295 14.62 -21.07 3.62
CA PRO A 295 14.09 -21.31 2.27
C PRO A 295 13.22 -20.13 1.80
N VAL A 296 13.45 -19.71 0.55
CA VAL A 296 12.65 -18.72 -0.17
C VAL A 296 12.39 -19.19 -1.59
N TYR A 297 11.31 -18.72 -2.22
CA TYR A 297 10.82 -19.26 -3.49
C TYR A 297 10.90 -18.21 -4.61
N GLY A 298 11.26 -18.66 -5.82
CA GLY A 298 11.22 -17.87 -7.04
C GLY A 298 9.92 -18.04 -7.83
N GLY A 299 9.81 -17.33 -8.95
CA GLY A 299 8.77 -17.55 -9.96
C GLY A 299 7.36 -17.04 -9.61
N GLY A 300 7.16 -16.34 -8.50
CA GLY A 300 5.80 -15.95 -8.12
C GLY A 300 5.67 -14.80 -7.11
N GLY A 301 6.59 -13.84 -7.13
CA GLY A 301 6.61 -12.74 -6.18
C GLY A 301 7.37 -13.06 -4.89
N ILE A 302 7.25 -12.16 -3.92
CA ILE A 302 7.83 -12.31 -2.58
C ILE A 302 6.79 -12.94 -1.66
N MET A 303 7.12 -14.09 -1.08
CA MET A 303 6.32 -14.73 -0.03
C MET A 303 6.62 -14.06 1.31
N PRO A 304 5.60 -13.69 2.10
CA PRO A 304 5.86 -13.15 3.43
C PRO A 304 6.42 -14.26 4.36
N ASP A 305 7.25 -13.84 5.33
CA ASP A 305 7.71 -14.72 6.41
C ASP A 305 6.56 -15.07 7.36
N ILE A 306 5.63 -14.12 7.55
CA ILE A 306 4.42 -14.29 8.35
C ILE A 306 3.20 -13.94 7.51
N PHE A 307 2.41 -14.94 7.20
CA PHE A 307 1.17 -14.76 6.46
C PHE A 307 0.06 -14.16 7.35
N VAL A 308 -0.60 -13.11 6.85
CA VAL A 308 -1.79 -12.54 7.48
C VAL A 308 -2.92 -12.52 6.44
N PRO A 309 -4.00 -13.29 6.64
CA PRO A 309 -5.08 -13.39 5.68
C PRO A 309 -5.85 -12.08 5.54
N GLN A 310 -6.47 -11.89 4.37
CA GLN A 310 -7.40 -10.80 4.15
C GLN A 310 -8.60 -10.92 5.09
N ASP A 311 -8.88 -9.85 5.84
CA ASP A 311 -10.03 -9.83 6.76
C ASP A 311 -11.33 -9.55 5.99
N THR A 312 -12.20 -10.54 5.96
CA THR A 312 -13.56 -10.44 5.39
C THR A 312 -14.67 -10.52 6.47
N THR A 313 -14.28 -10.43 7.73
CA THR A 313 -15.20 -10.53 8.86
C THR A 313 -16.28 -9.44 8.77
N GLY A 314 -17.53 -9.84 8.81
CA GLY A 314 -18.67 -8.92 8.75
C GLY A 314 -18.97 -8.36 7.36
N MET A 315 -18.25 -8.76 6.30
CA MET A 315 -18.51 -8.28 4.94
C MET A 315 -19.79 -8.90 4.37
N THR A 316 -20.84 -8.08 4.21
CA THR A 316 -22.13 -8.50 3.62
C THR A 316 -22.28 -7.99 2.17
N SER A 317 -23.24 -8.56 1.44
CA SER A 317 -23.58 -8.06 0.10
C SER A 317 -24.07 -6.61 0.12
N TYR A 318 -24.76 -6.19 1.18
CA TYR A 318 -25.21 -4.81 1.35
C TYR A 318 -24.03 -3.85 1.50
N TYR A 319 -23.04 -4.19 2.34
CA TYR A 319 -21.81 -3.40 2.48
C TYR A 319 -21.04 -3.30 1.16
N ARG A 320 -20.79 -4.43 0.49
CA ARG A 320 -20.11 -4.45 -0.81
C ARG A 320 -20.81 -3.57 -1.84
N MET A 321 -22.14 -3.64 -1.90
CA MET A 321 -22.95 -2.83 -2.82
C MET A 321 -22.84 -1.33 -2.53
N ALA A 322 -22.88 -0.95 -1.24
CA ALA A 322 -22.72 0.43 -0.81
C ALA A 322 -21.34 1.00 -1.18
N VAL A 323 -20.27 0.24 -0.92
CA VAL A 323 -18.89 0.65 -1.24
C VAL A 323 -18.66 0.68 -2.76
N ASN A 324 -19.04 -0.37 -3.49
CA ASN A 324 -18.84 -0.42 -4.96
C ASN A 324 -19.59 0.67 -5.72
N ARG A 325 -20.73 1.14 -5.18
CA ARG A 325 -21.49 2.29 -5.73
C ARG A 325 -20.92 3.65 -5.24
N GLY A 326 -19.87 3.66 -4.44
CA GLY A 326 -19.25 4.86 -3.88
C GLY A 326 -20.15 5.62 -2.89
N LEU A 327 -21.20 4.99 -2.36
CA LEU A 327 -22.17 5.69 -1.51
C LEU A 327 -21.57 6.10 -0.16
N THR A 328 -20.64 5.33 0.38
CA THR A 328 -19.97 5.66 1.64
C THR A 328 -19.10 6.92 1.52
N ILE A 329 -18.37 7.05 0.41
CA ILE A 329 -17.54 8.23 0.14
C ILE A 329 -18.42 9.45 -0.11
N GLN A 330 -19.49 9.30 -0.92
CA GLN A 330 -20.43 10.40 -1.19
C GLN A 330 -21.11 10.91 0.08
N PHE A 331 -21.54 9.99 0.94
CA PHE A 331 -22.14 10.36 2.23
C PHE A 331 -21.13 11.08 3.12
N ALA A 332 -19.94 10.50 3.30
CA ALA A 332 -18.91 11.09 4.14
C ALA A 332 -18.55 12.51 3.69
N PHE A 333 -18.44 12.72 2.38
CA PHE A 333 -18.22 14.04 1.80
C PHE A 333 -19.36 15.01 2.15
N GLN A 334 -20.61 14.62 1.87
CA GLN A 334 -21.79 15.45 2.17
C GLN A 334 -21.94 15.75 3.66
N TYR A 335 -21.67 14.74 4.51
CA TYR A 335 -21.68 14.90 5.96
C TYR A 335 -20.63 15.91 6.42
N THR A 336 -19.40 15.75 5.93
CA THR A 336 -18.30 16.68 6.24
C THR A 336 -18.63 18.11 5.81
N ASP A 337 -19.15 18.27 4.60
CA ASP A 337 -19.51 19.60 4.06
C ASP A 337 -20.55 20.31 4.96
N ASN A 338 -21.58 19.57 5.37
CA ASN A 338 -22.66 20.10 6.20
C ASN A 338 -22.26 20.42 7.65
N HIS A 339 -21.25 19.75 8.19
CA HIS A 339 -20.85 19.86 9.60
C HIS A 339 -19.42 20.40 9.78
N ARG A 340 -18.78 20.89 8.71
CA ARG A 340 -17.37 21.32 8.72
C ARG A 340 -17.08 22.35 9.81
N ALA A 341 -17.89 23.39 9.91
CA ALA A 341 -17.71 24.45 10.91
C ALA A 341 -17.74 23.92 12.36
N GLU A 342 -18.59 22.91 12.63
CA GLU A 342 -18.64 22.27 13.94
C GLU A 342 -17.44 21.35 14.18
N MET A 343 -16.97 20.62 13.14
CA MET A 343 -15.89 19.67 13.26
C MET A 343 -14.50 20.31 13.27
N GLN A 344 -14.33 21.54 12.79
CA GLN A 344 -13.04 22.26 12.76
C GLN A 344 -12.35 22.40 14.12
N LYS A 345 -13.10 22.34 15.22
CA LYS A 345 -12.53 22.39 16.58
C LYS A 345 -11.81 21.11 17.02
N TYR A 346 -11.96 20.01 16.27
CA TYR A 346 -11.33 18.73 16.56
C TYR A 346 -10.08 18.58 15.67
N GLU A 347 -8.92 18.85 16.24
CA GLU A 347 -7.64 18.91 15.51
C GLU A 347 -6.91 17.55 15.45
N THR A 348 -7.36 16.57 16.25
CA THR A 348 -6.78 15.23 16.28
C THR A 348 -7.78 14.16 15.85
N GLU A 349 -7.27 13.05 15.31
CA GLU A 349 -8.08 11.90 14.91
C GLU A 349 -8.93 11.37 16.07
N GLU A 350 -8.33 11.27 17.26
CA GLU A 350 -9.02 10.76 18.44
C GLU A 350 -10.17 11.66 18.88
N SER A 351 -9.96 12.99 18.94
CA SER A 351 -10.99 13.96 19.32
C SER A 351 -12.16 13.97 18.32
N LEU A 352 -11.85 13.91 17.02
CA LEU A 352 -12.86 13.85 15.97
C LEU A 352 -13.64 12.53 16.01
N LEU A 353 -12.95 11.40 16.22
CA LEU A 353 -13.60 10.09 16.36
C LEU A 353 -14.56 10.03 17.55
N GLN A 354 -14.19 10.61 18.70
CA GLN A 354 -15.08 10.69 19.85
C GLN A 354 -16.36 11.46 19.53
N TYR A 355 -16.26 12.59 18.83
CA TYR A 355 -17.43 13.33 18.36
C TYR A 355 -18.29 12.47 17.44
N LEU A 356 -17.70 11.84 16.40
CA LEU A 356 -18.44 11.05 15.40
C LEU A 356 -19.21 9.87 16.00
N LYS A 357 -18.67 9.20 17.01
CA LYS A 357 -19.34 8.10 17.71
C LYS A 357 -20.69 8.47 18.32
N HIS A 358 -20.92 9.76 18.63
CA HIS A 358 -22.16 10.26 19.20
C HIS A 358 -23.17 10.76 18.15
N GLN A 359 -22.84 10.69 16.84
CA GLN A 359 -23.63 11.32 15.77
C GLN A 359 -24.60 10.38 15.03
N ASN A 360 -24.76 9.12 15.45
CA ASN A 360 -25.61 8.15 14.75
C ASN A 360 -25.34 8.05 13.24
N ILE A 361 -24.06 8.12 12.85
CA ILE A 361 -23.60 8.18 11.44
C ILE A 361 -24.17 7.04 10.59
N LEU A 362 -24.22 5.82 11.13
CA LEU A 362 -24.73 4.65 10.40
C LEU A 362 -26.20 4.80 9.99
N GLU A 363 -27.04 5.33 10.87
CA GLU A 363 -28.45 5.56 10.57
C GLU A 363 -28.66 6.69 9.56
N GLN A 364 -27.87 7.76 9.67
CA GLN A 364 -27.88 8.83 8.68
C GLN A 364 -27.43 8.30 7.30
N PHE A 365 -26.38 7.49 7.26
CA PHE A 365 -25.93 6.82 6.05
C PHE A 365 -27.00 5.91 5.46
N ALA A 366 -27.72 5.13 6.28
CA ALA A 366 -28.76 4.23 5.80
C ALA A 366 -29.88 4.99 5.06
N ARG A 367 -30.34 6.14 5.60
CA ARG A 367 -31.32 7.02 4.95
C ARG A 367 -30.77 7.62 3.65
N PHE A 368 -29.53 8.09 3.67
CA PHE A 368 -28.87 8.60 2.46
C PHE A 368 -28.78 7.52 1.36
N ALA A 369 -28.34 6.34 1.70
CA ALA A 369 -28.19 5.22 0.76
C ALA A 369 -29.56 4.81 0.15
N GLU A 370 -30.62 4.80 0.96
CA GLU A 370 -31.99 4.51 0.49
C GLU A 370 -32.49 5.57 -0.50
N ASN A 371 -32.26 6.85 -0.23
CA ASN A 371 -32.57 7.95 -1.15
C ASN A 371 -31.77 7.88 -2.46
N LYS A 372 -30.58 7.21 -2.45
CA LYS A 372 -29.77 6.91 -3.62
C LYS A 372 -30.12 5.55 -4.27
N GLY A 373 -31.26 4.94 -3.90
CA GLY A 373 -31.76 3.71 -4.49
C GLY A 373 -31.07 2.42 -3.99
N LEU A 374 -30.41 2.44 -2.85
CA LEU A 374 -29.95 1.23 -2.16
C LEU A 374 -30.93 0.89 -1.04
N LYS A 375 -31.91 0.01 -1.36
CA LYS A 375 -32.95 -0.39 -0.42
C LYS A 375 -32.36 -0.87 0.89
N ARG A 376 -32.82 -0.31 2.01
CA ARG A 376 -32.36 -0.63 3.35
C ARG A 376 -32.55 -2.11 3.71
N ARG A 377 -31.51 -2.73 4.31
CA ARG A 377 -31.51 -4.14 4.78
C ARG A 377 -30.86 -4.20 6.16
N ASN A 378 -31.65 -4.01 7.21
CA ASN A 378 -31.16 -3.87 8.58
C ASN A 378 -30.26 -5.03 9.02
N ILE A 379 -30.68 -6.30 8.82
CA ILE A 379 -29.88 -7.46 9.25
C ILE A 379 -28.48 -7.43 8.63
N LEU A 380 -28.36 -7.15 7.33
CA LEU A 380 -27.08 -7.12 6.63
C LEU A 380 -26.27 -5.88 7.03
N MET A 381 -26.94 -4.75 7.22
CA MET A 381 -26.30 -3.49 7.64
C MET A 381 -25.69 -3.63 9.04
N TYR A 382 -26.42 -4.12 10.01
CA TYR A 382 -25.90 -4.30 11.38
C TYR A 382 -24.84 -5.40 11.48
N LYS A 383 -24.95 -6.47 10.66
CA LYS A 383 -23.88 -7.46 10.54
C LYS A 383 -22.57 -6.84 10.03
N SER A 384 -22.64 -5.79 9.20
CA SER A 384 -21.47 -5.04 8.70
C SER A 384 -21.23 -3.74 9.47
N GLN A 385 -21.84 -3.50 10.62
CA GLN A 385 -21.79 -2.23 11.34
C GLN A 385 -20.34 -1.73 11.52
N LYS A 386 -19.46 -2.58 12.05
CA LYS A 386 -18.06 -2.22 12.27
C LYS A 386 -17.35 -1.79 10.98
N LEU A 387 -17.61 -2.48 9.87
CA LEU A 387 -17.04 -2.13 8.56
C LEU A 387 -17.58 -0.80 8.05
N PHE A 388 -18.90 -0.54 8.20
CA PHE A 388 -19.49 0.75 7.85
C PHE A 388 -18.93 1.88 8.71
N GLU A 389 -18.88 1.70 10.02
CA GLU A 389 -18.33 2.71 10.95
C GLU A 389 -16.87 3.01 10.60
N THR A 390 -16.04 1.98 10.41
CA THR A 390 -14.63 2.16 10.00
C THR A 390 -14.53 2.94 8.69
N ASN A 391 -15.34 2.60 7.69
CA ASN A 391 -15.28 3.26 6.38
C ASN A 391 -15.84 4.70 6.44
N LEU A 392 -16.97 4.92 7.09
CA LEU A 392 -17.62 6.23 7.18
C LEU A 392 -16.79 7.20 8.02
N TYR A 393 -16.37 6.78 9.23
CA TYR A 393 -15.52 7.62 10.08
C TYR A 393 -14.18 7.90 9.42
N GLY A 394 -13.55 6.89 8.83
CA GLY A 394 -12.28 7.07 8.12
C GLY A 394 -12.38 8.10 7.00
N ASN A 395 -13.42 8.03 6.15
CA ASN A 395 -13.60 9.02 5.09
C ASN A 395 -13.88 10.44 5.62
N ILE A 396 -14.60 10.58 6.75
CA ILE A 396 -14.83 11.89 7.38
C ILE A 396 -13.51 12.41 7.97
N ILE A 397 -12.73 11.57 8.65
CA ILE A 397 -11.39 11.91 9.16
C ILE A 397 -10.48 12.35 8.02
N TYR A 398 -10.47 11.60 6.89
CA TYR A 398 -9.72 12.00 5.70
C TYR A 398 -10.10 13.40 5.21
N ASN A 399 -11.41 13.70 5.12
CA ASN A 399 -11.90 14.98 4.64
C ASN A 399 -11.58 16.16 5.58
N MET A 400 -11.39 15.90 6.87
CA MET A 400 -11.10 16.92 7.88
C MET A 400 -9.61 17.06 8.18
N LEU A 401 -8.90 15.95 8.34
CA LEU A 401 -7.54 15.90 8.90
C LEU A 401 -6.50 15.36 7.89
N GLY A 402 -6.94 14.84 6.73
CA GLY A 402 -6.06 14.38 5.67
C GLY A 402 -5.63 12.92 5.76
N MET A 403 -4.65 12.54 4.91
CA MET A 403 -4.27 11.15 4.64
C MET A 403 -3.58 10.49 5.84
N GLU A 404 -2.69 11.18 6.54
CA GLU A 404 -1.94 10.60 7.68
C GLU A 404 -2.92 10.20 8.80
N ALA A 405 -3.83 11.07 9.20
CA ALA A 405 -4.85 10.79 10.21
C ALA A 405 -5.81 9.65 9.79
N TYR A 406 -6.16 9.59 8.50
CA TYR A 406 -6.95 8.48 7.95
C TYR A 406 -6.25 7.13 8.09
N ILE A 407 -4.97 7.06 7.71
CA ILE A 407 -4.16 5.84 7.82
C ILE A 407 -3.97 5.45 9.29
N GLU A 408 -3.69 6.42 10.16
CA GLU A 408 -3.58 6.20 11.60
C GLU A 408 -4.84 5.57 12.17
N TYR A 409 -6.01 6.12 11.84
CA TYR A 409 -7.30 5.57 12.24
C TYR A 409 -7.51 4.12 11.78
N LEU A 410 -7.24 3.82 10.50
CA LEU A 410 -7.40 2.46 9.96
C LEU A 410 -6.46 1.46 10.62
N ASN A 411 -5.21 1.85 10.87
CA ASN A 411 -4.18 0.99 11.42
C ASN A 411 -4.46 0.54 12.87
N LYS A 412 -5.27 1.27 13.62
CA LYS A 412 -5.68 0.87 15.00
C LYS A 412 -6.40 -0.49 15.04
N SER A 413 -7.01 -0.91 13.93
CA SER A 413 -7.71 -2.20 13.83
C SER A 413 -7.17 -3.11 12.72
N ASP A 414 -6.13 -2.71 12.00
CA ASP A 414 -5.54 -3.50 10.91
C ASP A 414 -4.74 -4.69 11.45
N LYS A 415 -5.20 -5.91 11.15
CA LYS A 415 -4.59 -7.15 11.65
C LYS A 415 -3.13 -7.32 11.24
N THR A 416 -2.74 -6.80 10.07
CA THR A 416 -1.36 -6.90 9.57
C THR A 416 -0.45 -5.96 10.33
N VAL A 417 -0.91 -4.74 10.62
CA VAL A 417 -0.19 -3.76 11.44
C VAL A 417 -0.07 -4.25 12.89
N LEU A 418 -1.15 -4.77 13.47
CA LEU A 418 -1.15 -5.34 14.82
C LEU A 418 -0.18 -6.54 14.92
N LYS A 419 -0.11 -7.37 13.88
CA LYS A 419 0.88 -8.47 13.83
C LYS A 419 2.31 -7.95 13.74
N ALA A 420 2.56 -6.88 13.00
CA ALA A 420 3.88 -6.24 12.95
C ALA A 420 4.31 -5.68 14.31
N LEU A 421 3.39 -5.04 15.03
CA LEU A 421 3.64 -4.59 16.40
C LEU A 421 4.00 -5.75 17.34
N GLU A 422 3.25 -6.85 17.27
CA GLU A 422 3.53 -8.06 18.06
C GLU A 422 4.95 -8.60 17.81
N VAL A 423 5.39 -8.64 16.54
CA VAL A 423 6.72 -9.10 16.14
C VAL A 423 7.82 -8.17 16.66
N LEU A 424 7.59 -6.86 16.59
CA LEU A 424 8.54 -5.86 17.12
C LEU A 424 8.63 -5.93 18.65
N ASP A 425 7.50 -6.02 19.36
CA ASP A 425 7.46 -6.11 20.83
C ASP A 425 8.17 -7.36 21.36
N LYS A 426 8.08 -8.47 20.63
CA LYS A 426 8.79 -9.73 20.98
C LYS A 426 10.28 -9.72 20.59
N GLY A 427 10.77 -8.69 19.90
CA GLY A 427 12.13 -8.65 19.37
C GLY A 427 12.38 -9.67 18.24
N GLU A 428 11.34 -10.12 17.56
CA GLU A 428 11.39 -11.15 16.49
C GLU A 428 11.49 -10.55 15.08
N SER A 429 11.77 -9.25 14.96
CA SER A 429 11.90 -8.58 13.66
C SER A 429 13.16 -9.01 12.87
N PHE A 430 14.17 -9.51 13.54
CA PHE A 430 15.35 -10.11 12.90
C PHE A 430 15.13 -11.62 12.74
N PRO A 431 15.07 -12.16 11.50
CA PRO A 431 14.92 -13.57 11.26
C PRO A 431 16.07 -14.38 11.87
N LYS A 432 15.77 -15.61 12.30
CA LYS A 432 16.76 -16.55 12.83
C LYS A 432 17.05 -17.65 11.83
N ALA A 433 18.25 -18.21 11.87
CA ALA A 433 18.58 -19.41 11.11
C ALA A 433 17.59 -20.54 11.46
N PRO A 434 17.21 -21.39 10.49
CA PRO A 434 16.38 -22.55 10.77
C PRO A 434 17.10 -23.47 11.77
N GLU A 435 16.33 -24.08 12.68
CA GLU A 435 16.90 -25.09 13.57
C GLU A 435 17.47 -26.24 12.73
N PRO A 436 18.64 -26.79 13.09
CA PRO A 436 19.17 -27.96 12.41
C PRO A 436 18.16 -29.10 12.49
N ILE A 437 17.81 -29.66 11.33
CA ILE A 437 16.99 -30.88 11.30
C ILE A 437 17.85 -31.98 11.91
N GLU A 438 17.58 -32.35 13.16
CA GLU A 438 18.17 -33.54 13.74
C GLU A 438 17.82 -34.72 12.84
N PRO A 439 18.81 -35.50 12.35
CA PRO A 439 18.50 -36.68 11.57
C PRO A 439 17.65 -37.61 12.43
N LYS A 440 16.43 -37.91 11.97
CA LYS A 440 15.61 -38.94 12.59
C LYS A 440 16.46 -40.20 12.59
N VAL A 441 17.00 -40.56 13.74
CA VAL A 441 17.62 -41.87 13.96
C VAL A 441 16.52 -42.88 13.71
N SER A 442 16.59 -43.54 12.56
CA SER A 442 15.75 -44.69 12.30
C SER A 442 16.14 -45.77 13.28
N ASP A 443 15.30 -46.01 14.24
CA ASP A 443 15.36 -47.15 15.14
C ASP A 443 15.04 -48.41 14.34
N GLU A 444 15.99 -48.82 13.49
CA GLU A 444 15.97 -50.17 12.91
C GLU A 444 16.31 -51.13 14.03
N GLY A 445 15.25 -51.55 14.72
CA GLY A 445 15.29 -52.58 15.72
C GLY A 445 16.02 -53.83 15.23
N THR A 446 17.16 -54.10 15.83
CA THR A 446 17.89 -55.35 15.76
C THR A 446 16.98 -56.52 16.14
N LYS A 447 16.30 -57.11 15.16
CA LYS A 447 15.72 -58.43 15.31
C LYS A 447 16.89 -59.42 15.33
N LYS A 448 17.33 -59.81 16.55
CA LYS A 448 18.13 -60.99 16.76
C LYS A 448 17.37 -62.24 16.31
N THR A 449 17.74 -62.79 15.20
CA THR A 449 17.28 -64.12 14.78
C THR A 449 18.09 -65.16 15.60
N THR A 450 17.46 -65.71 16.65
CA THR A 450 17.91 -66.93 17.31
C THR A 450 17.67 -68.09 16.35
N ALA A 451 18.74 -68.58 15.71
CA ALA A 451 18.68 -69.87 15.01
C ALA A 451 18.76 -70.99 16.08
N GLN A 452 17.68 -71.71 16.27
CA GLN A 452 17.69 -73.01 16.93
C GLN A 452 18.22 -74.03 15.94
N ALA A 453 19.40 -74.57 16.29
CA ALA A 453 19.85 -75.82 15.74
C ALA A 453 19.10 -76.96 16.39
N ASP A 454 18.40 -77.74 15.59
CA ASP A 454 18.00 -79.07 16.02
C ASP A 454 18.49 -80.14 15.04
N SER A 455 19.36 -80.96 15.55
CA SER A 455 19.93 -82.13 14.97
C SER A 455 18.92 -83.26 15.11
N ALA A 456 18.78 -84.10 14.11
CA ALA A 456 18.83 -85.57 14.24
C ALA A 456 18.20 -86.31 13.05
N ARG A 457 19.04 -87.09 12.45
CA ARG A 457 18.82 -88.54 12.17
C ARG A 457 17.45 -88.98 11.60
N LYS A 458 17.36 -89.20 10.33
CA LYS A 458 17.46 -90.54 9.70
C LYS A 458 17.39 -90.44 8.18
#